data_53e4c038fb0c62923cd3ed779245f8e0
#
_entry.id   53e4c038fb0c62923cd3ed779245f8e0
#
_cell.length_a   1.000
_cell.length_b   1.000
_cell.length_c   1.000
_cell.angle_alpha   90.00
_cell.angle_beta   90.00
_cell.angle_gamma   90.00
#
_symmetry.space_group_name_H-M   'P 1'
#
loop_
_entity.id
_entity.type
_entity.pdbx_description
1 polymer ?
#
loop_
_entity_poly.entity_id
_entity_poly.type
_entity_poly.pdbx_seq_one_letter_code
_entity_poly.pdbx_strand_id
1 'polypeptide(L)'
;MATSLDHWVAPLTIWCEGLTVRLLILTPHFRPDSAPTGEVVSSIVEGLTAEGHDVHVITSLPWYRDHQIEGDWRGRLVRRGYHGAVTVTRLHPFPTNKRNLWARAMGFVGLTGLATLVGLAIRGPFDGVVAVSPPLTFGAAGWLLARRHRCPM
;
A
#
# COMPACT_ATOMS: atom_id res chain seq x y z
N MET A 1 -11.29 46.54 5.10
CA MET A 1 -10.11 46.05 4.37
C MET A 1 -10.06 44.53 4.59
N ALA A 2 -10.71 43.77 3.71
CA ALA A 2 -10.69 42.32 3.70
C ALA A 2 -9.64 41.90 2.66
N THR A 3 -8.52 41.31 3.11
CA THR A 3 -7.40 40.89 2.28
C THR A 3 -7.78 39.59 1.58
N SER A 4 -7.90 39.69 0.27
CA SER A 4 -8.06 38.65 -0.73
C SER A 4 -6.93 37.59 -0.63
N LEU A 5 -7.21 36.48 0.04
CA LEU A 5 -6.39 35.24 -0.03
C LEU A 5 -7.12 34.09 -0.77
N ASP A 6 -8.32 34.39 -1.32
CA ASP A 6 -9.17 33.36 -1.93
C ASP A 6 -8.84 33.06 -3.40
N HIS A 7 -7.73 33.60 -3.92
CA HIS A 7 -7.40 33.47 -5.35
C HIS A 7 -6.46 32.32 -5.70
N TRP A 8 -5.94 31.58 -4.69
CA TRP A 8 -4.95 30.52 -4.91
C TRP A 8 -5.49 29.10 -4.69
N VAL A 9 -6.74 28.98 -4.28
CA VAL A 9 -7.44 27.69 -4.23
C VAL A 9 -8.36 27.61 -5.44
N ALA A 10 -7.79 27.59 -6.64
CA ALA A 10 -8.55 27.09 -7.78
C ALA A 10 -8.91 25.64 -7.43
N PRO A 11 -10.19 25.26 -7.49
CA PRO A 11 -10.58 23.92 -7.11
C PRO A 11 -9.89 22.94 -8.06
N LEU A 12 -8.96 22.15 -7.54
CA LEU A 12 -8.40 20.96 -8.21
C LEU A 12 -9.48 19.95 -8.59
N THR A 13 -10.71 20.20 -8.18
CA THR A 13 -11.92 19.42 -8.46
C THR A 13 -12.36 19.41 -9.93
N ILE A 14 -11.87 20.32 -10.77
CA ILE A 14 -12.37 20.43 -12.17
C ILE A 14 -11.75 19.37 -13.12
N TRP A 15 -10.66 18.69 -12.72
CA TRP A 15 -9.92 17.82 -13.64
C TRP A 15 -10.19 16.32 -13.52
N CYS A 16 -11.01 15.89 -12.55
CA CYS A 16 -11.23 14.46 -12.30
C CYS A 16 -12.70 14.03 -12.22
N GLU A 17 -13.66 14.88 -12.58
CA GLU A 17 -15.06 14.45 -12.62
C GLU A 17 -15.25 13.36 -13.70
N GLY A 18 -15.43 12.12 -13.24
CA GLY A 18 -15.81 10.98 -14.06
C GLY A 18 -14.69 10.02 -14.46
N LEU A 19 -13.43 10.25 -14.09
CA LEU A 19 -12.34 9.31 -14.38
C LEU A 19 -12.11 8.36 -13.20
N THR A 20 -12.60 7.14 -13.31
CA THR A 20 -12.22 6.06 -12.40
C THR A 20 -10.81 5.59 -12.73
N VAL A 21 -9.88 5.69 -11.78
CA VAL A 21 -8.52 5.17 -11.92
C VAL A 21 -8.35 3.90 -11.10
N ARG A 22 -7.51 3.01 -11.58
CA ARG A 22 -7.15 1.76 -10.90
C ARG A 22 -5.74 1.84 -10.37
N LEU A 23 -5.60 1.82 -9.04
CA LEU A 23 -4.33 2.01 -8.36
C LEU A 23 -3.83 0.74 -7.68
N LEU A 24 -2.52 0.49 -7.80
CA LEU A 24 -1.81 -0.53 -7.04
C LEU A 24 -0.98 0.17 -5.95
N ILE A 25 -1.28 -0.09 -4.69
CA ILE A 25 -0.61 0.54 -3.55
C ILE A 25 0.21 -0.51 -2.78
N LEU A 26 1.52 -0.27 -2.67
CA LEU A 26 2.41 -1.05 -1.82
C LEU A 26 2.63 -0.33 -0.50
N THR A 27 2.26 -0.95 0.59
CA THR A 27 2.46 -0.40 1.94
C THR A 27 2.86 -1.49 2.93
N PRO A 28 3.78 -1.24 3.88
CA PRO A 28 4.14 -2.24 4.88
C PRO A 28 3.01 -2.54 5.86
N HIS A 29 2.12 -1.58 6.09
CA HIS A 29 1.03 -1.69 7.06
C HIS A 29 -0.29 -1.19 6.46
N PHE A 30 -1.37 -1.89 6.75
CA PHE A 30 -2.74 -1.55 6.35
C PHE A 30 -3.72 -2.19 7.35
N ARG A 31 -4.87 -1.57 7.60
CA ARG A 31 -5.87 -2.13 8.53
C ARG A 31 -6.16 -3.61 8.26
N PRO A 32 -6.28 -4.47 9.29
CA PRO A 32 -6.42 -4.15 10.70
C PRO A 32 -5.09 -3.98 11.48
N ASP A 33 -3.93 -3.90 10.82
CA ASP A 33 -2.66 -3.67 11.51
C ASP A 33 -2.63 -2.27 12.14
N SER A 34 -2.32 -2.17 13.42
CA SER A 34 -2.41 -0.95 14.24
C SER A 34 -1.21 -0.01 14.11
N ALA A 35 -0.41 -0.14 13.06
CA ALA A 35 0.71 0.76 12.79
C ALA A 35 0.21 2.17 12.38
N PRO A 36 0.79 3.27 12.92
CA PRO A 36 0.35 4.63 12.56
C PRO A 36 0.36 4.91 11.06
N THR A 37 1.38 4.45 10.34
CA THR A 37 1.45 4.56 8.87
C THR A 37 0.30 3.80 8.20
N GLY A 38 -0.07 2.64 8.76
CA GLY A 38 -1.19 1.84 8.26
C GLY A 38 -2.53 2.57 8.37
N GLU A 39 -2.76 3.30 9.46
CA GLU A 39 -3.96 4.09 9.66
C GLU A 39 -4.08 5.23 8.63
N VAL A 40 -2.99 5.97 8.40
CA VAL A 40 -2.96 7.06 7.41
C VAL A 40 -3.22 6.53 6.00
N VAL A 41 -2.53 5.46 5.60
CA VAL A 41 -2.70 4.86 4.27
C VAL A 41 -4.12 4.31 4.11
N SER A 42 -4.67 3.68 5.15
CA SER A 42 -6.04 3.16 5.10
C SER A 42 -7.06 4.27 4.90
N SER A 43 -6.92 5.41 5.59
CA SER A 43 -7.80 6.56 5.42
C SER A 43 -7.72 7.16 4.00
N ILE A 44 -6.51 7.23 3.42
CA ILE A 44 -6.31 7.68 2.03
C ILE A 44 -7.01 6.71 1.06
N VAL A 45 -6.83 5.41 1.24
CA VAL A 45 -7.43 4.38 0.38
C VAL A 45 -8.95 4.38 0.49
N GLU A 46 -9.49 4.55 1.69
CA GLU A 46 -10.93 4.68 1.92
C GLU A 46 -11.50 5.92 1.21
N GLY A 47 -10.79 7.06 1.25
CA GLY A 47 -11.15 8.27 0.51
C GLY A 47 -11.17 8.04 -1.01
N LEU A 48 -10.11 7.44 -1.56
CA LEU A 48 -10.04 7.13 -2.99
C LEU A 48 -11.17 6.20 -3.45
N THR A 49 -11.50 5.18 -2.64
CA THR A 49 -12.61 4.28 -2.98
C THR A 49 -13.98 4.94 -2.83
N ALA A 50 -14.15 5.87 -1.91
CA ALA A 50 -15.36 6.67 -1.78
C ALA A 50 -15.59 7.58 -2.99
N GLU A 51 -14.50 8.03 -3.64
CA GLU A 51 -14.53 8.79 -4.91
C GLU A 51 -14.72 7.89 -6.15
N GLY A 52 -14.87 6.58 -5.97
CA GLY A 52 -15.15 5.63 -7.05
C GLY A 52 -13.90 5.02 -7.70
N HIS A 53 -12.72 5.21 -7.15
CA HIS A 53 -11.49 4.60 -7.67
C HIS A 53 -11.36 3.13 -7.27
N ASP A 54 -10.78 2.29 -8.15
CA ASP A 54 -10.46 0.88 -7.86
C ASP A 54 -9.07 0.78 -7.24
N VAL A 55 -8.98 0.33 -6.00
CA VAL A 55 -7.71 0.25 -5.29
C VAL A 55 -7.38 -1.19 -4.90
N HIS A 56 -6.19 -1.62 -5.30
CA HIS A 56 -5.59 -2.87 -4.85
C HIS A 56 -4.39 -2.60 -3.96
N VAL A 57 -4.46 -3.04 -2.70
CA VAL A 57 -3.39 -2.86 -1.72
C VAL A 57 -2.58 -4.15 -1.57
N ILE A 58 -1.26 -4.07 -1.71
CA ILE A 58 -0.30 -5.10 -1.28
C ILE A 58 0.33 -4.64 0.03
N THR A 59 0.15 -5.44 1.09
CA THR A 59 0.60 -5.10 2.44
C THR A 59 1.09 -6.32 3.21
N SER A 60 1.61 -6.14 4.43
CA SER A 60 1.93 -7.27 5.31
C SER A 60 0.69 -7.81 6.03
N LEU A 61 0.79 -9.04 6.52
CA LEU A 61 -0.13 -9.57 7.55
C LEU A 61 0.02 -8.72 8.81
N PRO A 62 -1.04 -8.55 9.63
CA PRO A 62 -0.99 -7.80 10.88
C PRO A 62 0.04 -8.39 11.85
N TRP A 63 1.00 -7.57 12.29
CA TRP A 63 2.09 -7.99 13.17
C TRP A 63 2.67 -6.87 14.05
N TYR A 64 2.25 -5.63 13.83
CA TYR A 64 2.88 -4.46 14.45
C TYR A 64 2.74 -4.45 15.98
N ARG A 65 1.56 -4.79 16.51
CA ARG A 65 1.23 -4.70 17.93
C ARG A 65 2.23 -5.48 18.80
N ASP A 66 2.39 -6.75 18.52
CA ASP A 66 3.19 -7.67 19.34
C ASP A 66 4.50 -8.09 18.65
N HIS A 67 4.82 -7.50 17.49
CA HIS A 67 5.92 -7.92 16.59
C HIS A 67 5.88 -9.42 16.23
N GLN A 68 4.69 -9.97 16.28
CA GLN A 68 4.36 -11.33 15.87
C GLN A 68 3.09 -11.28 15.02
N ILE A 69 3.00 -12.22 14.07
CA ILE A 69 1.78 -12.34 13.27
C ILE A 69 0.64 -12.72 14.21
N GLU A 70 -0.44 -11.94 14.19
CA GLU A 70 -1.64 -12.19 15.00
C GLU A 70 -2.23 -13.57 14.69
N GLY A 71 -2.81 -14.22 15.73
CA GLY A 71 -3.13 -15.65 15.71
C GLY A 71 -3.90 -16.14 14.49
N ASP A 72 -4.96 -15.43 14.10
CA ASP A 72 -5.83 -15.80 12.96
C ASP A 72 -5.15 -15.65 11.58
N TRP A 73 -4.00 -15.00 11.53
CA TRP A 73 -3.25 -14.72 10.31
C TRP A 73 -2.05 -15.65 10.12
N ARG A 74 -1.75 -16.52 11.07
CA ARG A 74 -0.60 -17.44 11.02
C ARG A 74 -0.74 -18.51 9.94
N GLY A 75 0.39 -19.03 9.49
CA GLY A 75 0.46 -20.23 8.64
C GLY A 75 0.29 -19.99 7.13
N ARG A 76 0.21 -18.73 6.66
CA ARG A 76 0.10 -18.42 5.23
C ARG A 76 1.15 -17.39 4.80
N LEU A 77 1.77 -17.62 3.64
CA LEU A 77 2.67 -16.64 3.02
C LEU A 77 1.91 -15.51 2.33
N VAL A 78 0.78 -15.82 1.72
CA VAL A 78 -0.07 -14.87 0.99
C VAL A 78 -1.52 -15.10 1.37
N ARG A 79 -2.24 -14.04 1.68
CA ARG A 79 -3.68 -14.04 1.92
C ARG A 79 -4.34 -12.92 1.12
N ARG A 80 -5.28 -13.26 0.27
CA ARG A 80 -6.12 -12.31 -0.47
C ARG A 80 -7.47 -12.16 0.22
N GLY A 81 -8.00 -10.97 0.19
CA GLY A 81 -9.30 -10.64 0.76
C GLY A 81 -9.72 -9.23 0.42
N TYR A 82 -10.76 -8.75 1.09
CA TYR A 82 -11.30 -7.41 0.91
C TYR A 82 -11.28 -6.67 2.24
N HIS A 83 -11.19 -5.35 2.15
CA HIS A 83 -11.45 -4.43 3.25
C HIS A 83 -12.42 -3.36 2.72
N GLY A 84 -13.71 -3.50 3.03
CA GLY A 84 -14.74 -2.75 2.32
C GLY A 84 -14.71 -3.04 0.81
N ALA A 85 -14.61 -2.00 0.00
CA ALA A 85 -14.50 -2.10 -1.46
C ALA A 85 -13.06 -2.36 -1.96
N VAL A 86 -12.07 -2.31 -1.06
CA VAL A 86 -10.65 -2.42 -1.41
C VAL A 86 -10.22 -3.87 -1.53
N THR A 87 -9.60 -4.24 -2.65
CA THR A 87 -8.91 -5.52 -2.77
C THR A 87 -7.59 -5.48 -2.02
N VAL A 88 -7.37 -6.42 -1.09
CA VAL A 88 -6.15 -6.44 -0.27
C VAL A 88 -5.43 -7.77 -0.39
N THR A 89 -4.16 -7.74 -0.77
CA THR A 89 -3.26 -8.88 -0.74
C THR A 89 -2.26 -8.72 0.39
N ARG A 90 -2.37 -9.58 1.41
CA ARG A 90 -1.52 -9.56 2.60
C ARG A 90 -0.43 -10.62 2.50
N LEU A 91 0.79 -10.22 2.84
CA LEU A 91 2.00 -11.02 2.68
C LEU A 91 2.65 -11.26 4.04
N HIS A 92 3.39 -12.36 4.14
CA HIS A 92 4.14 -12.68 5.34
C HIS A 92 5.24 -11.61 5.58
N PRO A 93 5.26 -10.93 6.76
CA PRO A 93 6.17 -9.81 7.03
C PRO A 93 7.61 -10.25 7.35
N PHE A 94 7.89 -11.54 7.51
CA PHE A 94 9.19 -12.08 7.98
C PHE A 94 9.67 -11.36 9.25
N PRO A 95 8.88 -11.41 10.34
CA PRO A 95 9.22 -10.70 11.55
C PRO A 95 10.55 -11.20 12.12
N THR A 96 11.41 -10.28 12.53
CA THR A 96 12.76 -10.58 13.00
C THR A 96 13.01 -9.89 14.34
N ASN A 97 14.06 -10.36 15.05
CA ASN A 97 14.44 -9.76 16.33
C ASN A 97 14.85 -8.30 16.15
N LYS A 98 14.23 -7.40 16.93
CA LYS A 98 14.47 -5.93 16.89
C LYS A 98 15.94 -5.53 17.12
N ARG A 99 16.69 -6.32 17.89
CA ARG A 99 18.08 -6.01 18.26
C ARG A 99 19.07 -6.28 17.11
N ASN A 100 18.68 -7.07 16.12
CA ASN A 100 19.55 -7.41 15.00
C ASN A 100 19.16 -6.62 13.75
N LEU A 101 19.95 -5.60 13.42
CA LEU A 101 19.73 -4.71 12.28
C LEU A 101 19.75 -5.49 10.94
N TRP A 102 20.67 -6.45 10.79
CA TRP A 102 20.76 -7.27 9.58
C TRP A 102 19.55 -8.17 9.41
N ALA A 103 19.07 -8.80 10.49
CA ALA A 103 17.86 -9.60 10.43
C ALA A 103 16.64 -8.75 10.01
N ARG A 104 16.53 -7.51 10.52
CA ARG A 104 15.47 -6.57 10.11
C ARG A 104 15.58 -6.20 8.62
N ALA A 105 16.79 -5.91 8.14
CA ALA A 105 17.02 -5.61 6.73
C ALA A 105 16.59 -6.80 5.85
N MET A 106 16.97 -8.03 6.23
CA MET A 106 16.57 -9.24 5.51
C MET A 106 15.06 -9.48 5.54
N GLY A 107 14.39 -9.17 6.65
CA GLY A 107 12.92 -9.20 6.73
C GLY A 107 12.26 -8.25 5.73
N PHE A 108 12.76 -7.02 5.61
CA PHE A 108 12.27 -6.07 4.62
C PHE A 108 12.56 -6.51 3.18
N VAL A 109 13.73 -7.07 2.92
CA VAL A 109 14.07 -7.63 1.59
C VAL A 109 13.14 -8.80 1.26
N GLY A 110 12.89 -9.70 2.21
CA GLY A 110 11.94 -10.81 2.05
C GLY A 110 10.53 -10.35 1.73
N LEU A 111 10.01 -9.39 2.51
CA LEU A 111 8.68 -8.80 2.27
C LEU A 111 8.63 -8.11 0.90
N THR A 112 9.65 -7.32 0.56
CA THR A 112 9.72 -6.62 -0.74
C THR A 112 9.79 -7.59 -1.90
N GLY A 113 10.61 -8.62 -1.79
CA GLY A 113 10.72 -9.68 -2.82
C GLY A 113 9.39 -10.39 -3.02
N LEU A 114 8.71 -10.77 -1.93
CA LEU A 114 7.39 -11.39 -2.00
C LEU A 114 6.35 -10.44 -2.58
N ALA A 115 6.36 -9.15 -2.20
CA ALA A 115 5.47 -8.13 -2.74
C ALA A 115 5.68 -7.94 -4.25
N THR A 116 6.93 -7.93 -4.69
CA THR A 116 7.28 -7.84 -6.12
C THR A 116 6.76 -9.05 -6.88
N LEU A 117 7.05 -10.27 -6.43
CA LEU A 117 6.62 -11.49 -7.11
C LEU A 117 5.09 -11.58 -7.20
N VAL A 118 4.40 -11.29 -6.10
CA VAL A 118 2.94 -11.31 -6.07
C VAL A 118 2.36 -10.18 -6.93
N GLY A 119 2.94 -8.98 -6.87
CA GLY A 119 2.52 -7.84 -7.70
C GLY A 119 2.68 -8.09 -9.19
N LEU A 120 3.78 -8.75 -9.62
CA LEU A 120 3.99 -9.17 -11.00
C LEU A 120 2.96 -10.20 -11.48
N ALA A 121 2.45 -11.04 -10.58
CA ALA A 121 1.43 -12.05 -10.87
C ALA A 121 -0.01 -11.49 -10.87
N ILE A 122 -0.24 -10.29 -10.34
CA ILE A 122 -1.55 -9.63 -10.38
C ILE A 122 -1.85 -9.23 -11.83
N ARG A 123 -3.03 -9.64 -12.30
CA ARG A 123 -3.48 -9.36 -13.67
C ARG A 123 -4.34 -8.10 -13.72
N GLY A 124 -4.28 -7.44 -14.85
CA GLY A 124 -5.10 -6.28 -15.19
C GLY A 124 -4.26 -5.02 -15.37
N PRO A 125 -4.77 -4.04 -16.10
CA PRO A 125 -4.16 -2.74 -16.18
C PRO A 125 -4.28 -2.03 -14.83
N PHE A 126 -3.24 -1.31 -14.45
CA PHE A 126 -3.28 -0.28 -13.41
C PHE A 126 -2.90 1.04 -14.06
N ASP A 127 -3.52 2.12 -13.60
CA ASP A 127 -3.26 3.47 -14.08
C ASP A 127 -2.13 4.13 -13.30
N GLY A 128 -1.80 3.60 -12.12
CA GLY A 128 -0.69 4.06 -11.31
C GLY A 128 -0.28 3.05 -10.23
N VAL A 129 1.00 3.14 -9.83
CA VAL A 129 1.57 2.40 -8.70
C VAL A 129 2.04 3.39 -7.65
N VAL A 130 1.64 3.19 -6.40
CA VAL A 130 2.09 3.99 -5.25
C VAL A 130 2.88 3.09 -4.31
N ALA A 131 4.09 3.49 -3.97
CA ALA A 131 4.93 2.77 -3.00
C ALA A 131 5.17 3.64 -1.76
N VAL A 132 4.71 3.15 -0.61
CA VAL A 132 4.83 3.85 0.67
C VAL A 132 6.17 3.51 1.33
N SER A 133 6.96 4.52 1.64
CA SER A 133 8.22 4.40 2.35
C SER A 133 8.07 4.82 3.82
N PRO A 134 8.78 4.24 4.78
CA PRO A 134 9.67 3.08 4.68
C PRO A 134 8.93 1.75 4.50
N PRO A 135 9.53 0.67 3.95
CA PRO A 135 10.94 0.49 3.60
C PRO A 135 11.31 1.07 2.23
N LEU A 136 12.54 1.59 2.09
CA LEU A 136 13.03 2.15 0.81
C LEU A 136 13.01 1.13 -0.34
N THR A 137 13.13 -0.14 -0.02
CA THR A 137 13.08 -1.24 -1.00
C THR A 137 11.72 -1.32 -1.72
N PHE A 138 10.64 -0.79 -1.13
CA PHE A 138 9.34 -0.71 -1.80
C PHE A 138 9.36 0.25 -3.00
N GLY A 139 10.24 1.26 -3.00
CA GLY A 139 10.45 2.10 -4.17
C GLY A 139 10.93 1.30 -5.39
N ALA A 140 11.90 0.39 -5.18
CA ALA A 140 12.38 -0.48 -6.27
C ALA A 140 11.30 -1.47 -6.73
N ALA A 141 10.53 -2.05 -5.80
CA ALA A 141 9.40 -2.90 -6.13
C ALA A 141 8.33 -2.14 -6.93
N GLY A 142 7.95 -0.96 -6.47
CA GLY A 142 6.97 -0.09 -7.14
C GLY A 142 7.40 0.26 -8.56
N TRP A 143 8.67 0.60 -8.75
CA TRP A 143 9.23 0.89 -10.08
C TRP A 143 9.13 -0.32 -11.02
N LEU A 144 9.46 -1.53 -10.55
CA LEU A 144 9.33 -2.75 -11.34
C LEU A 144 7.87 -3.02 -11.71
N LEU A 145 6.95 -2.83 -10.76
CA LEU A 145 5.52 -3.04 -10.99
C LEU A 145 4.94 -1.99 -11.95
N ALA A 146 5.32 -0.73 -11.81
CA ALA A 146 4.94 0.34 -12.72
C ALA A 146 5.38 0.02 -14.16
N ARG A 147 6.62 -0.45 -14.33
CA ARG A 147 7.10 -0.92 -15.65
C ARG A 147 6.32 -2.13 -16.18
N ARG A 148 6.00 -3.10 -15.31
CA ARG A 148 5.22 -4.29 -15.70
C ARG A 148 3.81 -3.92 -16.14
N HIS A 149 3.18 -2.99 -15.47
CA HIS A 149 1.83 -2.54 -15.77
C HIS A 149 1.78 -1.37 -16.77
N ARG A 150 2.96 -0.83 -17.19
CA ARG A 150 3.11 0.30 -18.12
C ARG A 150 2.38 1.56 -17.66
N CYS A 151 2.47 1.86 -16.37
CA CYS A 151 1.85 3.02 -15.75
C CYS A 151 2.89 3.85 -14.96
N PRO A 152 2.58 5.10 -14.58
CA PRO A 152 3.42 5.91 -13.70
C PRO A 152 3.53 5.31 -12.29
N MET A 153 4.59 5.72 -11.56
CA MET A 153 4.78 5.48 -10.14
C MET A 153 4.76 6.80 -9.39
#